data_8b1d0911b7e5e3d0cfca359b13d301be
#
_entry.id   8b1d0911b7e5e3d0cfca359b13d301be
#
_cell.length_a   1.000
_cell.length_b   1.000
_cell.length_c   1.000
_cell.angle_alpha   90.00
_cell.angle_beta   90.00
_cell.angle_gamma   90.00
#
_symmetry.space_group_name_H-M   'P 1'
#
loop_
_entity.id
_entity.type
_entity.pdbx_description
1 polymer ?
#
loop_
_entity_poly.entity_id
_entity_poly.type
_entity_poly.pdbx_seq_one_letter_code
_entity_poly.pdbx_strand_id
1 'polypeptide(L)'
;FSLIITSLPEISTFIFAGIVLVQILYYCFLFFRLSFYKRKERPNTHQYPISIVVAAKDQAHQLINLIPKLLEQNYPTFELVIISDNSNDETAHLIKEFKQTHENIKFTNLDSAVTTIKGRKFPISIGIKTATYDHILFTEPDCIPSSKEWLANMARNFQQKKEIIVGYNTYENKKGLFNSLIHYDQLHNAILYFSCILAKIPYMGNGKNMAYSREVFYRRKGFAGLSHIQLG
;
A
#
# COMPACT_ATOMS: atom_id res chain seq x y z
N PHE A 1 -1.58 59.83 0.62
CA PHE A 1 -0.53 58.82 0.87
C PHE A 1 -0.61 58.24 2.29
N SER A 2 -0.92 59.05 3.34
CA SER A 2 -1.03 58.56 4.73
C SER A 2 -2.20 57.61 4.95
N LEU A 3 -3.34 57.81 4.30
CA LEU A 3 -4.52 56.90 4.40
C LEU A 3 -4.28 55.50 3.82
N ILE A 4 -3.43 55.37 2.81
CA ILE A 4 -3.08 54.08 2.20
C ILE A 4 -2.13 53.28 3.12
N ILE A 5 -1.21 53.96 3.80
CA ILE A 5 -0.24 53.32 4.69
C ILE A 5 -0.93 52.79 5.98
N THR A 6 -1.96 53.44 6.48
CA THR A 6 -2.72 53.02 7.65
C THR A 6 -3.66 51.84 7.38
N SER A 7 -4.13 51.65 6.14
CA SER A 7 -5.01 50.55 5.75
C SER A 7 -4.27 49.24 5.39
N LEU A 8 -2.98 49.32 5.04
CA LEU A 8 -2.17 48.15 4.68
C LEU A 8 -2.09 47.09 5.79
N PRO A 9 -1.82 47.43 7.09
CA PRO A 9 -1.78 46.41 8.16
C PRO A 9 -3.16 45.81 8.43
N GLU A 10 -4.25 46.52 8.26
CA GLU A 10 -5.60 45.98 8.41
C GLU A 10 -5.92 44.99 7.29
N ILE A 11 -5.64 45.32 6.05
CA ILE A 11 -5.83 44.43 4.90
C ILE A 11 -5.00 43.15 5.07
N SER A 12 -3.73 43.25 5.46
CA SER A 12 -2.87 42.10 5.68
C SER A 12 -3.41 41.19 6.80
N THR A 13 -3.96 41.76 7.87
CA THR A 13 -4.58 41.04 8.98
C THR A 13 -5.83 40.26 8.53
N PHE A 14 -6.70 40.88 7.72
CA PHE A 14 -7.87 40.19 7.18
C PHE A 14 -7.49 39.07 6.21
N ILE A 15 -6.48 39.26 5.37
CA ILE A 15 -5.96 38.19 4.50
C ILE A 15 -5.40 37.04 5.34
N PHE A 16 -4.58 37.36 6.34
CA PHE A 16 -4.04 36.35 7.26
C PHE A 16 -5.14 35.56 7.98
N ALA A 17 -6.12 36.28 8.57
CA ALA A 17 -7.27 35.64 9.22
C ALA A 17 -8.07 34.74 8.26
N GLY A 18 -8.26 35.17 7.02
CA GLY A 18 -8.89 34.38 5.98
C GLY A 18 -8.14 33.09 5.66
N ILE A 19 -6.81 33.16 5.52
CA ILE A 19 -5.96 31.98 5.29
C ILE A 19 -6.04 31.02 6.47
N VAL A 20 -5.94 31.52 7.69
CA VAL A 20 -6.05 30.70 8.90
C VAL A 20 -7.41 30.04 8.99
N LEU A 21 -8.49 30.75 8.69
CA LEU A 21 -9.85 30.20 8.67
C LEU A 21 -9.98 29.06 7.66
N VAL A 22 -9.50 29.26 6.43
CA VAL A 22 -9.50 28.22 5.39
C VAL A 22 -8.70 26.99 5.85
N GLN A 23 -7.55 27.20 6.48
CA GLN A 23 -6.72 26.12 7.01
C GLN A 23 -7.44 25.33 8.12
N ILE A 24 -8.08 26.03 9.05
CA ILE A 24 -8.89 25.40 10.12
C ILE A 24 -10.03 24.58 9.49
N LEU A 25 -10.78 25.14 8.56
CA LEU A 25 -11.86 24.45 7.88
C LEU A 25 -11.37 23.20 7.13
N TYR A 26 -10.22 23.30 6.45
CA TYR A 26 -9.58 22.18 5.78
C TYR A 26 -9.26 21.05 6.76
N TYR A 27 -8.60 21.35 7.87
CA TYR A 27 -8.28 20.34 8.89
C TYR A 27 -9.55 19.76 9.53
N CYS A 28 -10.50 20.58 9.90
CA CYS A 28 -11.77 20.11 10.45
C CYS A 28 -12.52 19.21 9.48
N PHE A 29 -12.65 19.59 8.21
CA PHE A 29 -13.40 18.81 7.23
C PHE A 29 -12.75 17.45 6.93
N LEU A 30 -11.43 17.40 6.81
CA LEU A 30 -10.73 16.17 6.47
C LEU A 30 -10.49 15.29 7.71
N PHE A 31 -9.85 15.81 8.75
CA PHE A 31 -9.35 14.98 9.85
C PHE A 31 -10.45 14.54 10.82
N PHE A 32 -11.51 15.32 11.03
CA PHE A 32 -12.63 14.87 11.86
C PHE A 32 -13.31 13.62 11.33
N ARG A 33 -13.31 13.40 10.02
CA ARG A 33 -13.88 12.18 9.44
C ARG A 33 -13.16 10.93 9.94
N LEU A 34 -11.85 10.97 10.08
CA LEU A 34 -11.06 9.85 10.61
C LEU A 34 -11.24 9.70 12.12
N SER A 35 -11.26 10.80 12.89
CA SER A 35 -11.48 10.78 14.34
C SER A 35 -12.83 10.17 14.75
N PHE A 36 -13.88 10.42 13.99
CA PHE A 36 -15.21 9.86 14.24
C PHE A 36 -15.49 8.56 13.50
N TYR A 37 -14.50 8.05 12.75
CA TYR A 37 -14.67 6.78 12.06
C TYR A 37 -14.72 5.62 13.05
N LYS A 38 -15.88 5.00 13.17
CA LYS A 38 -16.06 3.75 13.92
C LYS A 38 -15.95 2.58 12.94
N ARG A 39 -14.98 1.72 13.16
CA ARG A 39 -14.87 0.47 12.43
C ARG A 39 -16.13 -0.36 12.71
N LYS A 40 -16.92 -0.63 11.68
CA LYS A 40 -18.03 -1.58 11.81
C LYS A 40 -17.44 -2.98 11.94
N GLU A 41 -17.63 -3.60 13.09
CA GLU A 41 -17.35 -5.02 13.23
C GLU A 41 -18.25 -5.79 12.28
N ARG A 42 -17.63 -6.68 11.51
CA ARG A 42 -18.34 -7.48 10.52
C ARG A 42 -18.05 -8.93 10.80
N PRO A 43 -19.09 -9.77 10.90
CA PRO A 43 -18.87 -11.19 10.94
C PRO A 43 -18.12 -11.58 9.66
N ASN A 44 -17.12 -12.43 9.82
CA ASN A 44 -16.31 -12.94 8.71
C ASN A 44 -17.09 -14.07 8.01
N THR A 45 -18.19 -13.70 7.33
CA THR A 45 -19.14 -14.66 6.75
C THR A 45 -18.63 -15.29 5.45
N HIS A 46 -17.72 -14.63 4.75
CA HIS A 46 -17.10 -15.15 3.51
C HIS A 46 -15.58 -14.97 3.57
N GLN A 47 -14.87 -16.08 3.45
CA GLN A 47 -13.42 -16.10 3.36
C GLN A 47 -13.05 -16.28 1.89
N TYR A 48 -12.80 -15.16 1.20
CA TYR A 48 -12.37 -15.18 -0.20
C TYR A 48 -10.94 -15.70 -0.32
N PRO A 49 -10.66 -16.62 -1.25
CA PRO A 49 -9.28 -17.00 -1.55
C PRO A 49 -8.45 -15.79 -1.99
N ILE A 50 -7.21 -15.66 -1.51
CA ILE A 50 -6.37 -14.49 -1.74
C ILE A 50 -5.02 -14.89 -2.31
N SER A 51 -4.55 -14.16 -3.32
CA SER A 51 -3.19 -14.21 -3.82
C SER A 51 -2.39 -13.04 -3.27
N ILE A 52 -1.35 -13.33 -2.47
CA ILE A 52 -0.40 -12.31 -2.00
C ILE A 52 0.69 -12.18 -3.05
N VAL A 53 0.81 -11.00 -3.65
CA VAL A 53 1.80 -10.73 -4.70
C VAL A 53 2.96 -9.92 -4.13
N VAL A 54 4.17 -10.42 -4.32
CA VAL A 54 5.43 -9.78 -3.89
C VAL A 54 6.36 -9.70 -5.09
N ALA A 55 6.79 -8.50 -5.47
CA ALA A 55 7.82 -8.28 -6.46
C ALA A 55 9.14 -7.93 -5.77
N ALA A 56 10.19 -8.67 -6.06
CA ALA A 56 11.50 -8.53 -5.43
C ALA A 56 12.61 -8.38 -6.47
N LYS A 57 13.58 -7.52 -6.18
CA LYS A 57 14.81 -7.36 -6.95
C LYS A 57 15.97 -7.18 -6.00
N ASP A 58 16.92 -8.11 -6.04
CA ASP A 58 18.11 -8.11 -5.16
C ASP A 58 17.72 -7.96 -3.67
N GLN A 59 16.75 -8.76 -3.20
CA GLN A 59 16.13 -8.66 -1.87
C GLN A 59 16.06 -10.00 -1.12
N ALA A 60 17.05 -10.89 -1.32
CA ALA A 60 17.12 -12.18 -0.63
C ALA A 60 17.07 -12.02 0.90
N HIS A 61 17.81 -11.05 1.45
CA HIS A 61 17.89 -10.81 2.89
C HIS A 61 16.54 -10.40 3.50
N GLN A 62 15.70 -9.67 2.77
CA GLN A 62 14.36 -9.30 3.23
C GLN A 62 13.38 -10.46 3.11
N LEU A 63 13.43 -11.21 2.01
CA LEU A 63 12.54 -12.33 1.75
C LEU A 63 12.71 -13.49 2.71
N ILE A 64 13.92 -13.77 3.18
CA ILE A 64 14.16 -14.83 4.18
C ILE A 64 13.39 -14.60 5.46
N ASN A 65 13.14 -13.34 5.82
CA ASN A 65 12.37 -12.96 6.99
C ASN A 65 10.86 -12.82 6.69
N LEU A 66 10.51 -12.38 5.47
CA LEU A 66 9.12 -12.11 5.09
C LEU A 66 8.35 -13.41 4.79
N ILE A 67 8.91 -14.31 3.97
CA ILE A 67 8.20 -15.52 3.49
C ILE A 67 7.64 -16.33 4.65
N PRO A 68 8.40 -16.67 5.71
CA PRO A 68 7.87 -17.43 6.86
C PRO A 68 6.69 -16.69 7.53
N LYS A 69 6.76 -15.36 7.66
CA LYS A 69 5.70 -14.54 8.27
C LYS A 69 4.42 -14.48 7.44
N LEU A 70 4.54 -14.56 6.13
CA LEU A 70 3.39 -14.68 5.24
C LEU A 70 2.78 -16.08 5.28
N LEU A 71 3.59 -17.12 5.38
CA LEU A 71 3.10 -18.50 5.49
C LEU A 71 2.43 -18.81 6.83
N GLU A 72 2.82 -18.11 7.92
CA GLU A 72 2.21 -18.22 9.26
C GLU A 72 0.85 -17.51 9.39
N GLN A 73 0.29 -16.92 8.33
CA GLN A 73 -0.97 -16.19 8.43
C GLN A 73 -2.17 -17.10 8.73
N ASN A 74 -2.99 -16.73 9.72
CA ASN A 74 -4.23 -17.42 10.06
C ASN A 74 -5.31 -17.13 9.02
N TYR A 75 -5.20 -17.77 7.86
CA TYR A 75 -6.16 -17.62 6.79
C TYR A 75 -6.34 -18.95 6.03
N PRO A 76 -7.58 -19.38 5.73
CA PRO A 76 -7.82 -20.75 5.28
C PRO A 76 -7.32 -21.01 3.85
N THR A 77 -7.40 -20.05 2.97
CA THR A 77 -7.08 -20.27 1.55
C THR A 77 -6.35 -19.05 0.98
N PHE A 78 -5.05 -19.19 0.81
CA PHE A 78 -4.22 -18.18 0.17
C PHE A 78 -3.03 -18.83 -0.54
N GLU A 79 -2.48 -18.10 -1.47
CA GLU A 79 -1.21 -18.41 -2.13
C GLU A 79 -0.26 -17.21 -2.06
N LEU A 80 1.02 -17.50 -2.15
CA LEU A 80 2.07 -16.50 -2.20
C LEU A 80 2.68 -16.50 -3.61
N VAL A 81 2.54 -15.41 -4.35
CA VAL A 81 3.06 -15.23 -5.71
C VAL A 81 4.26 -14.30 -5.65
N ILE A 82 5.45 -14.84 -5.82
CA ILE A 82 6.70 -14.07 -5.74
C ILE A 82 7.30 -13.94 -7.14
N ILE A 83 7.60 -12.71 -7.53
CA ILE A 83 8.23 -12.38 -8.80
C ILE A 83 9.64 -11.86 -8.52
N SER A 84 10.65 -12.56 -9.01
CA SER A 84 12.03 -12.06 -9.03
C SER A 84 12.24 -11.24 -10.30
N ASP A 85 12.54 -9.96 -10.14
CA ASP A 85 12.74 -9.02 -11.25
C ASP A 85 14.22 -8.89 -11.58
N ASN A 86 14.75 -9.85 -12.36
CA ASN A 86 16.14 -9.85 -12.80
C ASN A 86 17.12 -9.59 -11.62
N SER A 87 16.99 -10.40 -10.57
CA SER A 87 17.88 -10.33 -9.40
C SER A 87 19.23 -10.96 -9.68
N ASN A 88 20.28 -10.31 -9.22
CA ASN A 88 21.68 -10.79 -9.35
C ASN A 88 22.21 -11.45 -8.08
N ASP A 89 21.43 -11.39 -6.99
CA ASP A 89 21.72 -12.01 -5.70
C ASP A 89 21.04 -13.38 -5.55
N GLU A 90 21.07 -13.95 -4.34
CA GLU A 90 20.45 -15.24 -4.01
C GLU A 90 18.90 -15.22 -4.00
N THR A 91 18.24 -14.11 -4.40
CA THR A 91 16.78 -13.97 -4.35
C THR A 91 16.07 -15.11 -5.08
N ALA A 92 16.45 -15.42 -6.31
CA ALA A 92 15.80 -16.45 -7.09
C ALA A 92 16.04 -17.88 -6.52
N HIS A 93 17.23 -18.13 -5.97
CA HIS A 93 17.58 -19.40 -5.33
C HIS A 93 16.75 -19.60 -4.07
N LEU A 94 16.73 -18.62 -3.19
CA LEU A 94 15.95 -18.63 -1.94
C LEU A 94 14.47 -18.95 -2.18
N ILE A 95 13.86 -18.28 -3.17
CA ILE A 95 12.43 -18.49 -3.46
C ILE A 95 12.18 -19.92 -3.97
N LYS A 96 13.09 -20.49 -4.77
CA LYS A 96 13.00 -21.88 -5.24
C LYS A 96 13.04 -22.87 -4.08
N GLU A 97 13.89 -22.65 -3.08
CA GLU A 97 13.96 -23.49 -1.88
C GLU A 97 12.64 -23.48 -1.11
N PHE A 98 12.08 -22.30 -0.84
CA PHE A 98 10.77 -22.20 -0.18
C PHE A 98 9.66 -22.87 -1.00
N LYS A 99 9.68 -22.72 -2.31
CA LYS A 99 8.69 -23.37 -3.20
C LYS A 99 8.76 -24.89 -3.17
N GLN A 100 9.92 -25.50 -2.96
CA GLN A 100 10.05 -26.96 -2.85
C GLN A 100 9.36 -27.53 -1.60
N THR A 101 9.27 -26.74 -0.55
CA THR A 101 8.71 -27.14 0.75
C THR A 101 7.27 -26.66 0.96
N HIS A 102 6.77 -25.74 0.12
CA HIS A 102 5.45 -25.13 0.27
C HIS A 102 4.71 -25.06 -1.06
N GLU A 103 3.67 -25.86 -1.22
CA GLU A 103 2.88 -25.95 -2.46
C GLU A 103 2.09 -24.66 -2.79
N ASN A 104 1.78 -23.85 -1.78
CA ASN A 104 1.07 -22.60 -1.95
C ASN A 104 1.97 -21.43 -2.39
N ILE A 105 3.24 -21.67 -2.73
CA ILE A 105 4.15 -20.67 -3.29
C ILE A 105 4.23 -20.82 -4.80
N LYS A 106 3.92 -19.74 -5.50
CA LYS A 106 4.19 -19.58 -6.94
C LYS A 106 5.38 -18.66 -7.14
N PHE A 107 6.26 -19.03 -8.04
CA PHE A 107 7.46 -18.29 -8.34
C PHE A 107 7.61 -18.08 -9.83
N THR A 108 7.91 -16.86 -10.22
CA THR A 108 8.30 -16.48 -11.58
C THR A 108 9.59 -15.67 -11.52
N ASN A 109 10.59 -16.11 -12.30
CA ASN A 109 11.82 -15.35 -12.50
C ASN A 109 11.72 -14.58 -13.82
N LEU A 110 11.98 -13.29 -13.80
CA LEU A 110 12.03 -12.44 -14.98
C LEU A 110 13.48 -12.21 -15.37
N ASP A 111 13.83 -12.57 -16.58
CA ASP A 111 15.16 -12.33 -17.11
C ASP A 111 15.27 -10.95 -17.76
N SER A 112 16.47 -10.40 -17.82
CA SER A 112 16.76 -9.08 -18.39
C SER A 112 16.29 -8.89 -19.84
N ALA A 113 16.25 -9.96 -20.62
CA ALA A 113 15.78 -9.95 -22.01
C ALA A 113 14.28 -9.63 -22.18
N VAL A 114 13.49 -9.82 -21.11
CA VAL A 114 12.03 -9.61 -21.12
C VAL A 114 11.64 -8.26 -20.54
N THR A 115 12.52 -7.63 -19.78
CA THR A 115 12.21 -6.43 -19.01
C THR A 115 12.59 -5.16 -19.77
N THR A 116 11.82 -4.80 -20.78
CA THR A 116 11.94 -3.50 -21.48
C THR A 116 11.32 -2.34 -20.68
N ILE A 117 10.45 -2.65 -19.72
CA ILE A 117 9.75 -1.66 -18.90
C ILE A 117 10.46 -1.56 -17.54
N LYS A 118 11.10 -0.43 -17.26
CA LYS A 118 11.72 -0.16 -15.97
C LYS A 118 10.68 0.07 -14.89
N GLY A 119 10.97 -0.38 -13.66
CA GLY A 119 10.15 -0.16 -12.47
C GLY A 119 9.24 -1.35 -12.10
N ARG A 120 8.56 -1.25 -10.96
CA ARG A 120 7.80 -2.34 -10.33
C ARG A 120 6.50 -2.73 -11.04
N LYS A 121 6.00 -1.91 -11.96
CA LYS A 121 4.71 -2.14 -12.64
C LYS A 121 4.68 -3.43 -13.44
N PHE A 122 5.77 -3.73 -14.14
CA PHE A 122 5.85 -4.94 -14.96
C PHE A 122 5.88 -6.21 -14.10
N PRO A 123 6.76 -6.36 -13.11
CA PRO A 123 6.74 -7.51 -12.20
C PRO A 123 5.38 -7.69 -11.49
N ILE A 124 4.78 -6.61 -11.02
CA ILE A 124 3.44 -6.66 -10.39
C ILE A 124 2.38 -7.15 -11.39
N SER A 125 2.41 -6.68 -12.64
CA SER A 125 1.48 -7.14 -13.69
C SER A 125 1.61 -8.64 -13.94
N ILE A 126 2.84 -9.16 -13.97
CA ILE A 126 3.10 -10.59 -14.09
C ILE A 126 2.58 -11.34 -12.86
N GLY A 127 2.82 -10.82 -11.64
CA GLY A 127 2.28 -11.40 -10.43
C GLY A 127 0.76 -11.52 -10.44
N ILE A 128 0.04 -10.47 -10.88
CA ILE A 128 -1.42 -10.50 -11.03
C ILE A 128 -1.88 -11.55 -12.05
N LYS A 129 -1.15 -11.68 -13.16
CA LYS A 129 -1.47 -12.69 -14.19
C LYS A 129 -1.20 -14.12 -13.70
N THR A 130 -0.16 -14.33 -12.93
CA THR A 130 0.24 -15.63 -12.35
C THR A 130 -0.66 -16.06 -11.20
N ALA A 131 -1.27 -15.11 -10.50
CA ALA A 131 -2.15 -15.36 -9.39
C ALA A 131 -3.34 -16.24 -9.79
N THR A 132 -3.73 -17.21 -8.93
CA THR A 132 -4.91 -18.06 -9.16
C THR A 132 -6.19 -17.33 -8.78
N TYR A 133 -6.15 -16.63 -7.63
CA TYR A 133 -7.34 -16.07 -7.02
C TYR A 133 -7.62 -14.65 -7.49
N ASP A 134 -8.88 -14.25 -7.44
CA ASP A 134 -9.32 -12.95 -7.93
C ASP A 134 -9.02 -11.80 -6.97
N HIS A 135 -8.88 -12.10 -5.69
CA HIS A 135 -8.54 -11.08 -4.68
C HIS A 135 -7.01 -11.05 -4.52
N ILE A 136 -6.43 -9.93 -4.91
CA ILE A 136 -4.99 -9.73 -4.91
C ILE A 136 -4.61 -8.79 -3.78
N LEU A 137 -3.65 -9.19 -2.97
CA LEU A 137 -3.06 -8.36 -1.92
C LEU A 137 -1.59 -8.15 -2.22
N PHE A 138 -1.13 -6.91 -2.12
CA PHE A 138 0.25 -6.50 -2.41
C PHE A 138 0.99 -6.18 -1.14
N THR A 139 2.21 -6.64 -1.07
CA THR A 139 3.19 -6.22 -0.07
C THR A 139 4.58 -6.18 -0.69
N GLU A 140 5.53 -5.59 0.01
CA GLU A 140 6.91 -5.48 -0.42
C GLU A 140 7.82 -6.36 0.42
N PRO A 141 9.01 -6.77 -0.09
CA PRO A 141 9.94 -7.62 0.64
C PRO A 141 10.40 -7.07 1.99
N ASP A 142 10.41 -5.75 2.16
CA ASP A 142 10.77 -5.06 3.40
C ASP A 142 9.59 -4.87 4.39
N CYS A 143 8.41 -5.42 4.07
CA CYS A 143 7.17 -5.21 4.82
C CYS A 143 6.73 -6.47 5.56
N ILE A 144 7.10 -6.59 6.81
CA ILE A 144 6.71 -7.73 7.65
C ILE A 144 5.31 -7.50 8.24
N PRO A 145 4.39 -8.47 8.10
CA PRO A 145 3.08 -8.40 8.77
C PRO A 145 3.22 -8.27 10.28
N SER A 146 2.48 -7.34 10.88
CA SER A 146 2.52 -7.09 12.33
C SER A 146 1.89 -8.19 13.17
N SER A 147 1.09 -9.06 12.58
CA SER A 147 0.42 -10.19 13.26
C SER A 147 0.03 -11.29 12.28
N LYS A 148 -0.29 -12.48 12.81
CA LYS A 148 -0.84 -13.60 12.03
C LYS A 148 -2.26 -13.32 11.49
N GLU A 149 -2.92 -12.28 11.96
CA GLU A 149 -4.27 -11.87 11.55
C GLU A 149 -4.27 -10.78 10.46
N TRP A 150 -3.09 -10.37 9.97
CA TRP A 150 -2.98 -9.31 8.98
C TRP A 150 -3.77 -9.63 7.71
N LEU A 151 -3.62 -10.83 7.16
CA LEU A 151 -4.32 -11.26 5.95
C LEU A 151 -5.84 -11.30 6.17
N ALA A 152 -6.30 -11.87 7.29
CA ALA A 152 -7.71 -11.90 7.66
C ALA A 152 -8.29 -10.49 7.83
N ASN A 153 -7.52 -9.57 8.42
CA ASN A 153 -7.93 -8.18 8.59
C ASN A 153 -8.06 -7.43 7.26
N MET A 154 -7.21 -7.69 6.30
CA MET A 154 -7.32 -7.13 4.95
C MET A 154 -8.51 -7.76 4.20
N ALA A 155 -8.65 -9.08 4.24
CA ALA A 155 -9.67 -9.85 3.56
C ALA A 155 -11.11 -9.45 3.91
N ARG A 156 -11.38 -9.14 5.19
CA ARG A 156 -12.71 -8.69 5.66
C ARG A 156 -13.28 -7.50 4.89
N ASN A 157 -12.42 -6.71 4.26
CA ASN A 157 -12.85 -5.51 3.56
C ASN A 157 -13.34 -5.78 2.14
N PHE A 158 -13.08 -6.96 1.55
CA PHE A 158 -13.63 -7.35 0.24
C PHE A 158 -15.15 -7.57 0.26
N GLN A 159 -15.72 -7.90 1.40
CA GLN A 159 -17.15 -8.24 1.56
C GLN A 159 -18.14 -7.14 1.19
N GLN A 160 -17.72 -5.93 0.87
CA GLN A 160 -18.61 -4.79 0.66
C GLN A 160 -18.58 -4.18 -0.74
N LYS A 161 -18.27 -4.96 -1.76
CA LYS A 161 -18.09 -4.41 -3.13
C LYS A 161 -17.08 -3.26 -3.18
N LYS A 162 -16.13 -3.25 -2.22
CA LYS A 162 -15.03 -2.31 -2.24
C LYS A 162 -14.02 -2.79 -3.25
N GLU A 163 -13.68 -1.93 -4.16
CA GLU A 163 -12.79 -2.26 -5.26
C GLU A 163 -11.32 -2.24 -4.85
N ILE A 164 -10.95 -1.31 -3.96
CA ILE A 164 -9.58 -1.11 -3.49
C ILE A 164 -9.61 -1.01 -1.97
N ILE A 165 -8.70 -1.73 -1.33
CA ILE A 165 -8.49 -1.74 0.11
C ILE A 165 -7.07 -1.23 0.36
N VAL A 166 -6.95 -0.27 1.25
CA VAL A 166 -5.65 0.31 1.65
C VAL A 166 -5.47 0.06 3.13
N GLY A 167 -4.36 -0.57 3.50
CA GLY A 167 -3.94 -0.78 4.86
C GLY A 167 -2.92 0.27 5.33
N TYR A 168 -2.76 0.36 6.63
CA TYR A 168 -1.68 1.14 7.25
C TYR A 168 -0.40 0.32 7.29
N ASN A 169 0.73 0.95 7.05
CA ASN A 169 2.05 0.41 7.30
C ASN A 169 2.89 1.43 8.06
N THR A 170 3.83 0.97 8.86
CA THR A 170 4.73 1.82 9.63
C THR A 170 6.15 1.29 9.55
N TYR A 171 7.13 2.15 9.74
CA TYR A 171 8.51 1.75 9.87
C TYR A 171 8.75 1.06 11.22
N GLU A 172 9.83 0.31 11.29
CA GLU A 172 10.30 -0.26 12.55
C GLU A 172 10.64 0.85 13.54
N ASN A 173 10.20 0.68 14.78
CA ASN A 173 10.43 1.70 15.82
C ASN A 173 11.87 1.60 16.33
N LYS A 174 12.70 2.57 15.95
CA LYS A 174 14.09 2.73 16.41
C LYS A 174 14.20 3.95 17.32
N LYS A 175 15.13 3.92 18.27
CA LYS A 175 15.38 5.07 19.15
C LYS A 175 16.05 6.22 18.38
N GLY A 176 15.70 7.45 18.73
CA GLY A 176 16.34 8.67 18.20
C GLY A 176 15.37 9.67 17.60
N LEU A 177 15.75 10.95 17.63
CA LEU A 177 14.93 12.07 17.16
C LEU A 177 14.59 11.92 15.66
N PHE A 178 15.57 11.53 14.84
CA PHE A 178 15.39 11.36 13.41
C PHE A 178 14.33 10.28 13.08
N ASN A 179 14.36 9.16 13.82
CA ASN A 179 13.36 8.11 13.64
C ASN A 179 11.95 8.60 14.05
N SER A 180 11.85 9.42 15.09
CA SER A 180 10.59 10.03 15.51
C SER A 180 10.01 10.95 14.44
N LEU A 181 10.85 11.71 13.74
CA LEU A 181 10.43 12.56 12.62
C LEU A 181 9.92 11.73 11.44
N ILE A 182 10.59 10.63 11.10
CA ILE A 182 10.15 9.71 10.04
C ILE A 182 8.78 9.11 10.40
N HIS A 183 8.60 8.65 11.63
CA HIS A 183 7.32 8.13 12.09
C HIS A 183 6.20 9.18 12.08
N TYR A 184 6.51 10.40 12.48
CA TYR A 184 5.57 11.53 12.42
C TYR A 184 5.13 11.82 10.98
N ASP A 185 6.06 11.94 10.05
CA ASP A 185 5.76 12.17 8.65
C ASP A 185 4.90 11.05 8.06
N GLN A 186 5.25 9.81 8.34
CA GLN A 186 4.49 8.65 7.87
C GLN A 186 3.07 8.61 8.46
N LEU A 187 2.92 8.88 9.75
CA LEU A 187 1.62 8.93 10.41
C LEU A 187 0.78 10.08 9.85
N HIS A 188 1.36 11.26 9.66
CA HIS A 188 0.68 12.41 9.09
C HIS A 188 0.18 12.10 7.66
N ASN A 189 1.02 11.52 6.81
CA ASN A 189 0.63 11.09 5.46
C ASN A 189 -0.48 10.03 5.50
N ALA A 190 -0.40 9.08 6.44
CA ALA A 190 -1.45 8.07 6.60
C ALA A 190 -2.80 8.68 7.01
N ILE A 191 -2.79 9.59 7.99
CA ILE A 191 -3.99 10.32 8.40
C ILE A 191 -4.59 11.07 7.21
N LEU A 192 -3.77 11.73 6.40
CA LEU A 192 -4.22 12.49 5.26
C LEU A 192 -4.88 11.61 4.19
N TYR A 193 -4.21 10.54 3.72
CA TYR A 193 -4.81 9.70 2.68
C TYR A 193 -6.05 8.92 3.18
N PHE A 194 -6.09 8.46 4.44
CA PHE A 194 -7.30 7.83 5.00
C PHE A 194 -8.45 8.83 5.13
N SER A 195 -8.18 10.06 5.55
CA SER A 195 -9.18 11.12 5.62
C SER A 195 -9.77 11.44 4.26
N CYS A 196 -8.93 11.51 3.21
CA CYS A 196 -9.37 11.70 1.84
C CYS A 196 -10.19 10.51 1.31
N ILE A 197 -9.81 9.27 1.65
CA ILE A 197 -10.59 8.08 1.31
C ILE A 197 -11.99 8.14 1.96
N LEU A 198 -12.08 8.51 3.23
CA LEU A 198 -13.34 8.69 3.94
C LEU A 198 -14.17 9.86 3.40
N ALA A 199 -13.52 10.89 2.87
CA ALA A 199 -14.18 12.01 2.17
C ALA A 199 -14.63 11.65 0.75
N LYS A 200 -14.34 10.42 0.24
CA LYS A 200 -14.58 9.95 -1.14
C LYS A 200 -13.79 10.72 -2.22
N ILE A 201 -12.66 11.29 -1.86
CA ILE A 201 -11.72 11.97 -2.75
C ILE A 201 -10.32 11.31 -2.64
N PRO A 202 -10.19 9.99 -2.87
CA PRO A 202 -8.91 9.31 -2.74
C PRO A 202 -7.90 9.87 -3.76
N TYR A 203 -6.70 10.17 -3.31
CA TYR A 203 -5.62 10.66 -4.18
C TYR A 203 -4.40 9.75 -4.16
N MET A 204 -4.25 8.94 -3.10
CA MET A 204 -3.10 8.07 -2.91
C MET A 204 -3.51 6.77 -2.22
N GLY A 205 -2.77 5.70 -2.51
CA GLY A 205 -2.77 4.45 -1.76
C GLY A 205 -1.33 3.95 -1.64
N ASN A 206 -1.01 3.26 -0.54
CA ASN A 206 0.32 2.72 -0.34
C ASN A 206 0.38 1.28 -0.85
N GLY A 207 1.16 1.03 -1.90
CA GLY A 207 1.35 -0.29 -2.52
C GLY A 207 1.96 -1.35 -1.58
N LYS A 208 2.57 -0.91 -0.49
CA LYS A 208 3.14 -1.81 0.53
C LYS A 208 2.09 -2.58 1.34
N ASN A 209 0.85 -2.09 1.38
CA ASN A 209 -0.27 -2.74 2.06
C ASN A 209 -1.59 -2.37 1.38
N MET A 210 -1.80 -2.90 0.19
CA MET A 210 -2.96 -2.61 -0.63
C MET A 210 -3.54 -3.88 -1.23
N ALA A 211 -4.85 -3.91 -1.40
CA ALA A 211 -5.51 -5.04 -2.06
C ALA A 211 -6.61 -4.56 -3.01
N TYR A 212 -6.81 -5.29 -4.09
CA TYR A 212 -7.92 -5.08 -5.02
C TYR A 212 -8.28 -6.36 -5.77
N SER A 213 -9.45 -6.39 -6.40
CA SER A 213 -9.82 -7.52 -7.25
C SER A 213 -9.11 -7.44 -8.59
N ARG A 214 -8.81 -8.60 -9.18
CA ARG A 214 -8.24 -8.72 -10.53
C ARG A 214 -9.10 -8.02 -11.57
N GLU A 215 -10.42 -8.05 -11.41
CA GLU A 215 -11.36 -7.35 -12.28
C GLU A 215 -11.06 -5.86 -12.34
N VAL A 216 -10.82 -5.20 -11.21
CA VAL A 216 -10.47 -3.77 -11.15
C VAL A 216 -9.22 -3.47 -11.97
N PHE A 217 -8.20 -4.33 -11.85
CA PHE A 217 -6.97 -4.17 -12.60
C PHE A 217 -7.21 -4.21 -14.11
N TYR A 218 -7.94 -5.22 -14.60
CA TYR A 218 -8.20 -5.36 -16.04
C TYR A 218 -9.19 -4.32 -16.58
N ARG A 219 -10.21 -3.94 -15.81
CA ARG A 219 -11.15 -2.89 -16.18
C ARG A 219 -10.44 -1.54 -16.38
N ARG A 220 -9.37 -1.29 -15.64
CA ARG A 220 -8.50 -0.11 -15.78
C ARG A 220 -7.37 -0.29 -16.79
N LYS A 221 -7.37 -1.40 -17.57
CA LYS A 221 -6.31 -1.76 -18.54
C LYS A 221 -4.92 -1.88 -17.89
N GLY A 222 -4.88 -2.29 -16.62
CA GLY A 222 -3.65 -2.43 -15.84
C GLY A 222 -2.88 -1.12 -15.75
N PHE A 223 -1.57 -1.18 -15.99
CA PHE A 223 -0.69 -0.01 -15.99
C PHE A 223 -0.44 0.58 -17.40
N ALA A 224 -1.20 0.19 -18.44
CA ALA A 224 -0.95 0.62 -19.82
C ALA A 224 -0.99 2.14 -19.99
N GLY A 225 -1.93 2.83 -19.30
CA GLY A 225 -2.01 4.30 -19.32
C GLY A 225 -0.92 5.02 -18.51
N LEU A 226 -0.12 4.28 -17.74
CA LEU A 226 0.88 4.81 -16.80
C LEU A 226 2.31 4.39 -17.17
N SER A 227 2.53 3.88 -18.36
CA SER A 227 3.84 3.36 -18.82
C SER A 227 4.93 4.44 -18.87
N HIS A 228 4.54 5.70 -19.08
CA HIS A 228 5.43 6.86 -19.09
C HIS A 228 5.89 7.34 -17.69
N ILE A 229 5.20 6.91 -16.63
CA ILE A 229 5.56 7.25 -15.25
C ILE A 229 6.49 6.16 -14.72
N GLN A 230 7.76 6.48 -14.50
CA GLN A 230 8.77 5.52 -14.02
C GLN A 230 8.71 5.27 -12.50
N LEU A 231 7.85 5.99 -11.77
CA LEU A 231 7.67 5.80 -10.33
C LEU A 231 6.90 4.51 -10.05
N GLY A 232 7.53 3.62 -9.33
CA GLY A 232 6.96 2.38 -8.79
C GLY A 232 7.44 2.17 -7.40
#